data_947a645522fb180d7dbb4d639e787fa7
#
_entry.id   947a645522fb180d7dbb4d639e787fa7
#
_cell.length_a   1.000
_cell.length_b   1.000
_cell.length_c   1.000
_cell.angle_alpha   90.00
_cell.angle_beta   90.00
_cell.angle_gamma   90.00
#
_symmetry.space_group_name_H-M   'P 1'
#
loop_
_entity.id
_entity.type
_entity.pdbx_description
1 polymer ?
#
loop_
_entity_poly.entity_id
_entity_poly.type
_entity_poly.pdbx_seq_one_letter_code
_entity_poly.pdbx_strand_id
1 'polypeptide(L)'
;MDNNKFFCAKPNGKLNYPHTMLTGFGFMAVQIAWIIYNAYVPLILRENSTIANLAWSGTAVGVIMVIDNIFGVIFQPLFGKISDRAHTRFGKRKPFLMYGIPLCALLFIFIPRIQMLGILMLDIIVFNFLMSTWRSPVVAMMPDFTPSEIRGEGNAVINIMGGIGVVLGTVAGKIITFITPNATQAEIRNNVFVFGSVIMVICLLVVLFFVKEPDSRITKEESIKIRLEYEKANGTKGEKQSIKTMGLTKGEKKSLIFMLIALFFNSNATDSINTYFTTFATSELGFTEADASLVITLFAAATVIGAIPAGKLGQKFGRKKTIMSGWIGVLVLFLAYALTKWNPLLYIAIVCGGILIAFVTINTLPLVLEIGGLDRVGTFTGYYYTATFSASIVGPVLVGGMFDLTKLMTPTGEVNYWSLFIYCPICFALALLCMSQVKHGESQTISQETIDKIKEENED
;
A
#
# COMPACT_ATOMS: atom_id res chain seq x y z
N MET A 1 -1.48 -33.93 -22.35
CA MET A 1 -2.17 -33.35 -21.18
C MET A 1 -1.69 -31.91 -21.01
N ASP A 2 -2.56 -30.94 -21.22
CA ASP A 2 -2.20 -29.53 -21.21
C ASP A 2 -1.76 -29.09 -19.81
N ASN A 3 -0.44 -29.01 -19.62
CA ASN A 3 0.22 -28.56 -18.38
C ASN A 3 0.11 -27.03 -18.15
N ASN A 4 -0.83 -26.36 -18.81
CA ASN A 4 -0.96 -24.90 -18.78
C ASN A 4 -2.12 -24.42 -17.92
N LYS A 5 -2.31 -25.03 -16.72
CA LYS A 5 -3.33 -24.60 -15.76
C LYS A 5 -3.09 -23.18 -15.20
N PHE A 6 -1.85 -22.71 -15.19
CA PHE A 6 -1.48 -21.42 -14.63
C PHE A 6 -0.92 -20.50 -15.72
N PHE A 7 -1.62 -19.41 -16.00
CA PHE A 7 -1.24 -18.45 -17.03
C PHE A 7 0.16 -17.84 -16.80
N CYS A 8 0.54 -17.65 -15.54
CA CYS A 8 1.82 -17.07 -15.15
C CYS A 8 2.95 -18.10 -14.96
N ALA A 9 2.73 -19.39 -15.25
CA ALA A 9 3.74 -20.44 -15.16
C ALA A 9 4.11 -20.98 -16.54
N LYS A 10 5.41 -21.34 -16.70
CA LYS A 10 5.89 -22.10 -17.85
C LYS A 10 5.71 -23.59 -17.62
N PRO A 11 5.70 -24.42 -18.66
CA PRO A 11 5.59 -25.88 -18.53
C PRO A 11 6.68 -26.52 -17.64
N ASN A 12 7.83 -25.87 -17.50
CA ASN A 12 8.96 -26.30 -16.66
C ASN A 12 8.85 -25.84 -15.19
N GLY A 13 7.70 -25.34 -14.76
CA GLY A 13 7.44 -24.87 -13.38
C GLY A 13 8.04 -23.50 -13.04
N LYS A 14 8.76 -22.84 -13.94
CA LYS A 14 9.33 -21.50 -13.73
C LYS A 14 8.32 -20.41 -14.03
N LEU A 15 8.52 -19.23 -13.44
CA LEU A 15 7.68 -18.06 -13.70
C LEU A 15 7.72 -17.64 -15.16
N ASN A 16 6.56 -17.33 -15.72
CA ASN A 16 6.43 -16.70 -17.02
C ASN A 16 6.35 -15.18 -16.83
N TYR A 17 7.51 -14.53 -16.82
CA TYR A 17 7.63 -13.08 -16.60
C TYR A 17 6.72 -12.24 -17.50
N PRO A 18 6.68 -12.42 -18.85
CA PRO A 18 5.79 -11.66 -19.72
C PRO A 18 4.32 -11.79 -19.33
N HIS A 19 3.82 -12.98 -19.07
CA HIS A 19 2.43 -13.19 -18.67
C HIS A 19 2.13 -12.60 -17.29
N THR A 20 3.08 -12.68 -16.37
CA THR A 20 2.94 -12.07 -15.04
C THR A 20 2.93 -10.55 -15.14
N MET A 21 3.75 -9.95 -16.01
CA MET A 21 3.73 -8.51 -16.29
C MET A 21 2.37 -8.08 -16.89
N LEU A 22 1.83 -8.84 -17.85
CA LEU A 22 0.50 -8.56 -18.41
C LEU A 22 -0.59 -8.57 -17.33
N THR A 23 -0.53 -9.53 -16.40
CA THR A 23 -1.44 -9.56 -15.24
C THR A 23 -1.20 -8.34 -14.33
N GLY A 24 0.04 -7.90 -14.20
CA GLY A 24 0.44 -6.73 -13.41
C GLY A 24 -0.12 -5.39 -13.89
N PHE A 25 -0.59 -5.28 -15.15
CA PHE A 25 -1.25 -4.07 -15.64
C PHE A 25 -2.52 -3.74 -14.83
N GLY A 26 -3.25 -4.73 -14.34
CA GLY A 26 -4.36 -4.50 -13.43
C GLY A 26 -3.92 -3.78 -12.15
N PHE A 27 -2.80 -4.21 -11.56
CA PHE A 27 -2.25 -3.59 -10.37
C PHE A 27 -1.68 -2.19 -10.65
N MET A 28 -1.08 -1.98 -11.82
CA MET A 28 -0.64 -0.66 -12.29
C MET A 28 -1.82 0.32 -12.38
N ALA A 29 -3.00 -0.11 -12.88
CA ALA A 29 -4.20 0.71 -12.92
C ALA A 29 -4.69 1.12 -11.51
N VAL A 30 -4.59 0.24 -10.53
CA VAL A 30 -4.91 0.56 -9.13
C VAL A 30 -3.96 1.64 -8.61
N GLN A 31 -2.67 1.47 -8.81
CA GLN A 31 -1.65 2.34 -8.23
C GLN A 31 -1.64 3.75 -8.85
N ILE A 32 -1.86 3.88 -10.15
CA ILE A 32 -1.91 5.20 -10.81
C ILE A 32 -3.14 6.00 -10.34
N ALA A 33 -4.31 5.36 -10.20
CA ALA A 33 -5.50 6.02 -9.68
C ALA A 33 -5.26 6.52 -8.26
N TRP A 34 -4.65 5.68 -7.43
CA TRP A 34 -4.43 5.93 -6.01
C TRP A 34 -3.44 7.06 -5.75
N ILE A 35 -2.32 7.08 -6.48
CA ILE A 35 -1.31 8.13 -6.30
C ILE A 35 -1.82 9.50 -6.75
N ILE A 36 -2.56 9.58 -7.85
CA ILE A 36 -3.16 10.84 -8.31
C ILE A 36 -4.26 11.28 -7.33
N TYR A 37 -5.13 10.36 -6.88
CA TYR A 37 -6.17 10.65 -5.89
C TYR A 37 -5.56 11.27 -4.62
N ASN A 38 -4.59 10.59 -4.02
CA ASN A 38 -3.97 11.05 -2.77
C ASN A 38 -3.21 12.38 -2.91
N ALA A 39 -2.60 12.62 -4.08
CA ALA A 39 -1.85 13.85 -4.30
C ALA A 39 -2.74 15.07 -4.53
N TYR A 40 -3.86 14.92 -5.24
CA TYR A 40 -4.63 16.05 -5.73
C TYR A 40 -6.00 16.26 -5.06
N VAL A 41 -6.64 15.20 -4.55
CA VAL A 41 -7.97 15.34 -3.93
C VAL A 41 -7.94 16.21 -2.66
N PRO A 42 -6.94 16.11 -1.76
CA PRO A 42 -6.85 17.03 -0.61
C PRO A 42 -6.78 18.50 -1.02
N LEU A 43 -6.09 18.82 -2.13
CA LEU A 43 -6.00 20.18 -2.66
C LEU A 43 -7.37 20.66 -3.19
N ILE A 44 -8.04 19.83 -3.99
CA ILE A 44 -9.39 20.12 -4.53
C ILE A 44 -10.39 20.39 -3.40
N LEU A 45 -10.35 19.55 -2.36
CA LEU A 45 -11.23 19.71 -1.19
C LEU A 45 -10.95 21.01 -0.44
N ARG A 46 -9.68 21.38 -0.28
CA ARG A 46 -9.29 22.63 0.39
C ARG A 46 -9.67 23.88 -0.37
N GLU A 47 -9.60 23.84 -1.68
CA GLU A 47 -10.01 24.97 -2.56
C GLU A 47 -11.53 25.10 -2.65
N ASN A 48 -12.29 24.07 -2.26
CA ASN A 48 -13.74 24.13 -2.25
C ASN A 48 -14.23 25.17 -1.24
N SER A 49 -14.98 26.18 -1.71
CA SER A 49 -15.42 27.32 -0.90
C SER A 49 -16.19 26.92 0.36
N THR A 50 -16.98 25.85 0.30
CA THR A 50 -17.74 25.35 1.43
C THR A 50 -16.82 24.79 2.51
N ILE A 51 -15.78 24.02 2.13
CA ILE A 51 -14.82 23.43 3.08
C ILE A 51 -13.87 24.53 3.59
N ALA A 52 -13.38 25.40 2.71
CA ALA A 52 -12.43 26.46 3.07
C ALA A 52 -13.00 27.40 4.17
N ASN A 53 -14.33 27.62 4.17
CA ASN A 53 -15.01 28.45 5.15
C ASN A 53 -15.34 27.72 6.48
N LEU A 54 -15.06 26.43 6.62
CA LEU A 54 -15.26 25.72 7.86
C LEU A 54 -14.16 26.09 8.88
N ALA A 55 -14.54 26.22 10.13
CA ALA A 55 -13.57 26.42 11.22
C ALA A 55 -12.58 25.24 11.33
N TRP A 56 -13.04 24.02 11.01
CA TRP A 56 -12.28 22.76 11.04
C TRP A 56 -12.06 22.20 9.64
N SER A 57 -11.60 23.04 8.71
CA SER A 57 -11.43 22.67 7.29
C SER A 57 -10.41 21.55 7.07
N GLY A 58 -9.30 21.55 7.82
CA GLY A 58 -8.28 20.51 7.75
C GLY A 58 -8.79 19.15 8.23
N THR A 59 -9.55 19.15 9.34
CA THR A 59 -10.20 17.94 9.86
C THR A 59 -11.22 17.40 8.86
N ALA A 60 -12.01 18.27 8.23
CA ALA A 60 -12.99 17.87 7.22
C ALA A 60 -12.33 17.18 6.02
N VAL A 61 -11.22 17.73 5.51
CA VAL A 61 -10.41 17.08 4.46
C VAL A 61 -9.89 15.72 4.93
N GLY A 62 -9.35 15.64 6.14
CA GLY A 62 -8.86 14.38 6.71
C GLY A 62 -9.93 13.31 6.80
N VAL A 63 -11.14 13.66 7.28
CA VAL A 63 -12.30 12.74 7.35
C VAL A 63 -12.73 12.27 5.96
N ILE A 64 -12.76 13.17 4.98
CA ILE A 64 -13.10 12.78 3.60
C ILE A 64 -12.06 11.83 3.02
N MET A 65 -10.76 12.09 3.24
CA MET A 65 -9.68 11.24 2.75
C MET A 65 -9.65 9.85 3.38
N VAL A 66 -10.31 9.65 4.52
CA VAL A 66 -10.42 8.33 5.19
C VAL A 66 -11.48 7.43 4.55
N ILE A 67 -12.42 8.00 3.80
CA ILE A 67 -13.53 7.24 3.17
C ILE A 67 -12.99 6.07 2.35
N ASP A 68 -11.90 6.24 1.62
CA ASP A 68 -11.24 5.21 0.83
C ASP A 68 -10.80 4.00 1.66
N ASN A 69 -10.20 4.26 2.83
CA ASN A 69 -9.74 3.21 3.75
C ASN A 69 -10.92 2.47 4.38
N ILE A 70 -11.99 3.18 4.74
CA ILE A 70 -13.22 2.57 5.26
C ILE A 70 -13.83 1.64 4.20
N PHE A 71 -13.95 2.12 2.95
CA PHE A 71 -14.45 1.30 1.84
C PHE A 71 -13.53 0.12 1.55
N GLY A 72 -12.20 0.32 1.64
CA GLY A 72 -11.20 -0.73 1.51
C GLY A 72 -11.39 -1.86 2.52
N VAL A 73 -11.54 -1.53 3.79
CA VAL A 73 -11.71 -2.51 4.88
C VAL A 73 -13.02 -3.29 4.75
N ILE A 74 -14.13 -2.62 4.38
CA ILE A 74 -15.46 -3.24 4.34
C ILE A 74 -15.69 -3.98 3.01
N PHE A 75 -15.49 -3.29 1.89
CA PHE A 75 -15.93 -3.77 0.59
C PHE A 75 -14.91 -4.63 -0.15
N GLN A 76 -13.60 -4.44 0.06
CA GLN A 76 -12.60 -5.26 -0.63
C GLN A 76 -12.71 -6.76 -0.25
N PRO A 77 -12.83 -7.16 1.04
CA PRO A 77 -13.05 -8.57 1.37
C PRO A 77 -14.39 -9.11 0.84
N LEU A 78 -15.43 -8.26 0.84
CA LEU A 78 -16.74 -8.62 0.31
C LEU A 78 -16.66 -8.94 -1.20
N PHE A 79 -16.11 -8.02 -2.00
CA PHE A 79 -15.98 -8.21 -3.44
C PHE A 79 -14.93 -9.28 -3.79
N GLY A 80 -13.91 -9.49 -2.96
CA GLY A 80 -13.04 -10.65 -3.05
C GLY A 80 -13.84 -11.95 -3.00
N LYS A 81 -14.69 -12.13 -1.97
CA LYS A 81 -15.56 -13.32 -1.83
C LYS A 81 -16.59 -13.45 -2.96
N ILE A 82 -17.20 -12.34 -3.40
CA ILE A 82 -18.15 -12.33 -4.51
C ILE A 82 -17.45 -12.79 -5.80
N SER A 83 -16.25 -12.24 -6.08
CA SER A 83 -15.48 -12.62 -7.26
C SER A 83 -14.99 -14.07 -7.23
N ASP A 84 -14.69 -14.61 -6.04
CA ASP A 84 -14.35 -16.04 -5.88
C ASP A 84 -15.50 -16.97 -6.30
N ARG A 85 -16.72 -16.52 -6.12
CA ARG A 85 -17.95 -17.28 -6.45
C ARG A 85 -18.49 -16.97 -7.84
N ALA A 86 -17.90 -16.02 -8.54
CA ALA A 86 -18.36 -15.66 -9.88
C ALA A 86 -18.03 -16.75 -10.90
N HIS A 87 -19.02 -17.19 -11.66
CA HIS A 87 -18.90 -18.19 -12.70
C HIS A 87 -19.37 -17.59 -14.02
N THR A 88 -18.43 -17.01 -14.77
CA THR A 88 -18.75 -16.37 -16.04
C THR A 88 -17.87 -16.89 -17.18
N ARG A 89 -18.33 -16.71 -18.42
CA ARG A 89 -17.58 -17.05 -19.64
C ARG A 89 -16.26 -16.28 -19.78
N PHE A 90 -16.11 -15.16 -19.06
CA PHE A 90 -14.90 -14.33 -19.07
C PHE A 90 -13.96 -14.65 -17.92
N GLY A 91 -14.26 -15.68 -17.11
CA GLY A 91 -13.57 -16.00 -15.88
C GLY A 91 -14.28 -15.44 -14.65
N LYS A 92 -13.62 -15.51 -13.47
CA LYS A 92 -14.18 -15.03 -12.19
C LYS A 92 -13.75 -13.61 -11.82
N ARG A 93 -12.62 -13.12 -12.35
CA ARG A 93 -12.04 -11.81 -11.99
C ARG A 93 -12.32 -10.72 -13.04
N LYS A 94 -12.15 -11.04 -14.33
CA LYS A 94 -12.31 -10.07 -15.43
C LYS A 94 -13.63 -9.32 -15.44
N PRO A 95 -14.81 -9.91 -15.16
CA PRO A 95 -16.07 -9.17 -15.15
C PRO A 95 -16.04 -7.94 -14.25
N PHE A 96 -15.42 -8.06 -13.07
CA PHE A 96 -15.31 -6.93 -12.13
C PHE A 96 -14.45 -5.81 -12.68
N LEU A 97 -13.39 -6.13 -13.44
CA LEU A 97 -12.54 -5.15 -14.10
C LEU A 97 -13.28 -4.48 -15.25
N MET A 98 -14.03 -5.27 -16.05
CA MET A 98 -14.76 -4.78 -17.23
C MET A 98 -15.77 -3.69 -16.89
N TYR A 99 -16.45 -3.78 -15.75
CA TYR A 99 -17.40 -2.78 -15.30
C TYR A 99 -16.78 -1.74 -14.36
N GLY A 100 -15.92 -2.19 -13.44
CA GLY A 100 -15.37 -1.35 -12.40
C GLY A 100 -14.41 -0.28 -12.92
N ILE A 101 -13.45 -0.65 -13.78
CA ILE A 101 -12.43 0.28 -14.27
C ILE A 101 -13.01 1.39 -15.16
N PRO A 102 -13.88 1.12 -16.17
CA PRO A 102 -14.43 2.19 -17.00
C PRO A 102 -15.29 3.17 -16.20
N LEU A 103 -16.11 2.67 -15.26
CA LEU A 103 -16.93 3.53 -14.41
C LEU A 103 -16.07 4.37 -13.48
N CYS A 104 -15.04 3.79 -12.87
CA CYS A 104 -14.05 4.53 -12.08
C CYS A 104 -13.33 5.58 -12.91
N ALA A 105 -12.86 5.24 -14.12
CA ALA A 105 -12.16 6.16 -14.99
C ALA A 105 -13.05 7.34 -15.37
N LEU A 106 -14.34 7.11 -15.59
CA LEU A 106 -15.32 8.17 -15.89
C LEU A 106 -15.48 9.12 -14.69
N LEU A 107 -15.77 8.59 -13.50
CA LEU A 107 -15.91 9.41 -12.29
C LEU A 107 -14.62 10.16 -11.98
N PHE A 108 -13.47 9.51 -12.10
CA PHE A 108 -12.17 10.10 -11.86
C PHE A 108 -11.93 11.39 -12.68
N ILE A 109 -12.40 11.44 -13.92
CA ILE A 109 -12.34 12.65 -14.76
C ILE A 109 -13.15 13.79 -14.16
N PHE A 110 -14.26 13.52 -13.47
CA PHE A 110 -15.13 14.55 -12.95
C PHE A 110 -14.68 15.12 -11.60
N ILE A 111 -13.96 14.38 -10.77
CA ILE A 111 -13.49 14.85 -9.46
C ILE A 111 -12.96 16.29 -9.47
N PRO A 112 -11.96 16.66 -10.31
CA PRO A 112 -11.41 18.03 -10.27
C PRO A 112 -12.30 19.09 -10.93
N ARG A 113 -13.40 18.71 -11.59
CA ARG A 113 -14.31 19.61 -12.31
C ARG A 113 -15.53 20.00 -11.51
N ILE A 114 -15.87 19.22 -10.47
CA ILE A 114 -17.06 19.44 -9.65
C ILE A 114 -16.76 20.48 -8.57
N GLN A 115 -17.46 21.61 -8.61
CA GLN A 115 -17.32 22.68 -7.63
C GLN A 115 -18.29 22.53 -6.46
N MET A 116 -19.50 22.00 -6.70
CA MET A 116 -20.52 21.83 -5.68
C MET A 116 -20.14 20.68 -4.74
N LEU A 117 -19.91 20.98 -3.45
CA LEU A 117 -19.43 20.01 -2.46
C LEU A 117 -20.28 18.74 -2.40
N GLY A 118 -21.62 18.87 -2.39
CA GLY A 118 -22.51 17.70 -2.30
C GLY A 118 -22.34 16.72 -3.47
N ILE A 119 -22.18 17.24 -4.70
CA ILE A 119 -21.94 16.41 -5.88
C ILE A 119 -20.53 15.84 -5.87
N LEU A 120 -19.52 16.61 -5.45
CA LEU A 120 -18.14 16.14 -5.29
C LEU A 120 -18.05 15.01 -4.27
N MET A 121 -18.73 15.12 -3.13
CA MET A 121 -18.79 14.07 -2.11
C MET A 121 -19.45 12.81 -2.64
N LEU A 122 -20.56 12.95 -3.37
CA LEU A 122 -21.23 11.80 -4.00
C LEU A 122 -20.29 11.10 -4.99
N ASP A 123 -19.59 11.87 -5.83
CA ASP A 123 -18.63 11.34 -6.80
C ASP A 123 -17.48 10.60 -6.12
N ILE A 124 -16.87 11.18 -5.08
CA ILE A 124 -15.81 10.56 -4.26
C ILE A 124 -16.31 9.26 -3.60
N ILE A 125 -17.51 9.25 -3.02
CA ILE A 125 -18.09 8.08 -2.37
C ILE A 125 -18.30 6.96 -3.40
N VAL A 126 -18.92 7.27 -4.54
CA VAL A 126 -19.20 6.28 -5.59
C VAL A 126 -17.90 5.80 -6.23
N PHE A 127 -16.92 6.68 -6.45
CA PHE A 127 -15.60 6.33 -6.95
C PHE A 127 -14.90 5.32 -6.02
N ASN A 128 -14.83 5.59 -4.71
CA ASN A 128 -14.19 4.72 -3.73
C ASN A 128 -14.92 3.37 -3.58
N PHE A 129 -16.25 3.37 -3.67
CA PHE A 129 -17.04 2.15 -3.72
C PHE A 129 -16.68 1.31 -4.96
N LEU A 130 -16.71 1.91 -6.14
CA LEU A 130 -16.34 1.22 -7.38
C LEU A 130 -14.89 0.73 -7.36
N MET A 131 -13.93 1.53 -6.88
CA MET A 131 -12.54 1.10 -6.67
C MET A 131 -12.46 -0.17 -5.84
N SER A 132 -13.25 -0.28 -4.77
CA SER A 132 -13.27 -1.46 -3.92
C SER A 132 -13.83 -2.70 -4.61
N THR A 133 -14.70 -2.53 -5.62
CA THR A 133 -15.32 -3.66 -6.36
C THR A 133 -14.33 -4.43 -7.23
N TRP A 134 -13.35 -3.75 -7.83
CA TRP A 134 -12.42 -4.36 -8.78
C TRP A 134 -10.97 -4.48 -8.26
N ARG A 135 -10.58 -3.67 -7.25
CA ARG A 135 -9.23 -3.73 -6.68
C ARG A 135 -8.90 -5.10 -6.09
N SER A 136 -9.81 -5.65 -5.27
CA SER A 136 -9.61 -6.98 -4.67
C SER A 136 -9.53 -8.11 -5.73
N PRO A 137 -10.42 -8.19 -6.72
CA PRO A 137 -10.27 -9.10 -7.86
C PRO A 137 -8.93 -8.97 -8.61
N VAL A 138 -8.44 -7.75 -8.86
CA VAL A 138 -7.14 -7.51 -9.51
C VAL A 138 -5.99 -8.10 -8.71
N VAL A 139 -5.94 -7.83 -7.41
CA VAL A 139 -4.88 -8.36 -6.54
C VAL A 139 -4.92 -9.88 -6.48
N ALA A 140 -6.12 -10.47 -6.50
CA ALA A 140 -6.32 -11.92 -6.47
C ALA A 140 -5.93 -12.63 -7.81
N MET A 141 -5.85 -11.91 -8.93
CA MET A 141 -5.48 -12.53 -10.22
C MET A 141 -4.10 -13.19 -10.17
N MET A 142 -3.11 -12.55 -9.53
CA MET A 142 -1.74 -13.08 -9.48
C MET A 142 -1.68 -14.44 -8.75
N PRO A 143 -2.16 -14.58 -7.52
CA PRO A 143 -2.14 -15.88 -6.85
C PRO A 143 -3.04 -16.93 -7.51
N ASP A 144 -4.11 -16.52 -8.22
CA ASP A 144 -4.96 -17.44 -8.97
C ASP A 144 -4.24 -17.99 -10.22
N PHE A 145 -3.35 -17.21 -10.83
CA PHE A 145 -2.64 -17.56 -12.08
C PHE A 145 -1.23 -18.10 -11.85
N THR A 146 -0.78 -18.18 -10.58
CA THR A 146 0.59 -18.55 -10.24
C THR A 146 0.58 -19.71 -9.25
N PRO A 147 1.33 -20.82 -9.50
CA PRO A 147 1.53 -21.88 -8.53
C PRO A 147 2.12 -21.38 -7.22
N SER A 148 1.83 -22.10 -6.12
CA SER A 148 2.26 -21.72 -4.76
C SER A 148 3.77 -21.51 -4.62
N GLU A 149 4.55 -22.35 -5.30
CA GLU A 149 6.01 -22.40 -5.23
C GLU A 149 6.69 -21.14 -5.76
N ILE A 150 6.10 -20.52 -6.80
CA ILE A 150 6.66 -19.33 -7.47
C ILE A 150 5.83 -18.05 -7.24
N ARG A 151 4.85 -18.08 -6.33
CA ARG A 151 4.03 -16.87 -5.99
C ARG A 151 4.87 -15.71 -5.47
N GLY A 152 5.95 -15.99 -4.75
CA GLY A 152 6.84 -14.95 -4.26
C GLY A 152 7.47 -14.15 -5.40
N GLU A 153 7.98 -14.84 -6.43
CA GLU A 153 8.52 -14.21 -7.64
C GLU A 153 7.42 -13.46 -8.42
N GLY A 154 6.24 -14.07 -8.57
CA GLY A 154 5.07 -13.45 -9.21
C GLY A 154 4.65 -12.16 -8.50
N ASN A 155 4.62 -12.16 -7.17
CA ASN A 155 4.31 -10.98 -6.38
C ASN A 155 5.34 -9.86 -6.57
N ALA A 156 6.62 -10.19 -6.67
CA ALA A 156 7.67 -9.21 -6.96
C ALA A 156 7.44 -8.50 -8.30
N VAL A 157 7.11 -9.25 -9.35
CA VAL A 157 6.81 -8.69 -10.69
C VAL A 157 5.59 -7.78 -10.66
N ILE A 158 4.52 -8.17 -9.96
CA ILE A 158 3.31 -7.35 -9.84
C ILE A 158 3.59 -6.05 -9.07
N ASN A 159 4.40 -6.10 -8.01
CA ASN A 159 4.81 -4.90 -7.29
C ASN A 159 5.66 -3.97 -8.15
N ILE A 160 6.53 -4.49 -9.03
CA ILE A 160 7.26 -3.68 -10.01
C ILE A 160 6.27 -2.96 -10.95
N MET A 161 5.26 -3.67 -11.47
CA MET A 161 4.23 -3.06 -12.32
C MET A 161 3.43 -1.99 -11.56
N GLY A 162 3.10 -2.25 -10.29
CA GLY A 162 2.51 -1.24 -9.40
C GLY A 162 3.42 -0.02 -9.23
N GLY A 163 4.72 -0.22 -9.01
CA GLY A 163 5.71 0.84 -8.92
C GLY A 163 5.78 1.69 -10.20
N ILE A 164 5.69 1.08 -11.38
CA ILE A 164 5.57 1.82 -12.65
C ILE A 164 4.31 2.68 -12.65
N GLY A 165 3.18 2.17 -12.14
CA GLY A 165 1.95 2.95 -12.01
C GLY A 165 2.11 4.15 -11.08
N VAL A 166 2.79 3.97 -9.95
CA VAL A 166 3.12 5.07 -9.02
C VAL A 166 3.95 6.13 -9.73
N VAL A 167 5.02 5.74 -10.41
CA VAL A 167 5.89 6.67 -11.15
C VAL A 167 5.09 7.43 -12.22
N LEU A 168 4.33 6.72 -13.06
CA LEU A 168 3.51 7.35 -14.10
C LEU A 168 2.49 8.35 -13.52
N GLY A 169 1.81 7.99 -12.45
CA GLY A 169 0.84 8.87 -11.80
C GLY A 169 1.47 10.12 -11.22
N THR A 170 2.68 9.99 -10.68
CA THR A 170 3.36 11.13 -10.05
C THR A 170 4.03 12.06 -11.05
N VAL A 171 4.62 11.53 -12.14
CA VAL A 171 5.17 12.37 -13.19
C VAL A 171 4.08 12.94 -14.11
N ALA A 172 2.82 12.50 -13.98
CA ALA A 172 1.70 12.95 -14.81
C ALA A 172 1.60 14.48 -14.85
N GLY A 173 1.71 15.15 -13.68
CA GLY A 173 1.68 16.61 -13.61
C GLY A 173 2.77 17.26 -14.46
N LYS A 174 4.01 16.74 -14.41
CA LYS A 174 5.13 17.27 -15.22
C LYS A 174 4.94 17.00 -16.71
N ILE A 175 4.45 15.82 -17.08
CA ILE A 175 4.15 15.47 -18.47
C ILE A 175 3.09 16.45 -19.03
N ILE A 176 2.03 16.67 -18.28
CA ILE A 176 0.96 17.59 -18.69
C ILE A 176 1.48 19.04 -18.81
N THR A 177 2.26 19.52 -17.83
CA THR A 177 2.87 20.85 -17.90
C THR A 177 3.79 21.00 -19.11
N PHE A 178 4.55 19.96 -19.45
CA PHE A 178 5.42 19.98 -20.65
C PHE A 178 4.61 20.04 -21.95
N ILE A 179 3.48 19.32 -22.04
CA ILE A 179 2.60 19.30 -23.21
C ILE A 179 1.79 20.60 -23.32
N THR A 180 1.40 21.19 -22.19
CA THR A 180 0.55 22.38 -22.10
C THR A 180 1.22 23.50 -21.26
N PRO A 181 2.31 24.12 -21.74
CA PRO A 181 3.13 25.05 -20.94
C PRO A 181 2.40 26.33 -20.48
N ASN A 182 1.32 26.70 -21.16
CA ASN A 182 0.52 27.89 -20.85
C ASN A 182 -0.75 27.59 -20.04
N ALA A 183 -0.96 26.33 -19.62
CA ALA A 183 -2.14 25.93 -18.87
C ALA A 183 -2.07 26.40 -17.40
N THR A 184 -3.21 26.79 -16.87
CA THR A 184 -3.37 27.11 -15.45
C THR A 184 -3.21 25.84 -14.58
N GLN A 185 -2.93 25.99 -13.28
CA GLN A 185 -2.83 24.87 -12.37
C GLN A 185 -4.11 24.01 -12.34
N ALA A 186 -5.27 24.64 -12.43
CA ALA A 186 -6.56 23.94 -12.50
C ALA A 186 -6.71 23.10 -13.79
N GLU A 187 -6.26 23.63 -14.92
CA GLU A 187 -6.26 22.89 -16.20
C GLU A 187 -5.26 21.73 -16.19
N ILE A 188 -4.06 21.94 -15.62
CA ILE A 188 -3.07 20.89 -15.44
C ILE A 188 -3.67 19.77 -14.58
N ARG A 189 -4.29 20.11 -13.46
CA ARG A 189 -4.98 19.17 -12.57
C ARG A 189 -6.05 18.39 -13.31
N ASN A 190 -6.93 19.07 -14.04
CA ASN A 190 -7.97 18.42 -14.84
C ASN A 190 -7.39 17.41 -15.84
N ASN A 191 -6.28 17.76 -16.49
CA ASN A 191 -5.62 16.91 -17.48
C ASN A 191 -4.86 15.74 -16.84
N VAL A 192 -4.35 15.88 -15.62
CA VAL A 192 -3.73 14.77 -14.85
C VAL A 192 -4.77 13.69 -14.55
N PHE A 193 -5.98 14.06 -14.16
CA PHE A 193 -7.05 13.08 -13.93
C PHE A 193 -7.50 12.40 -15.23
N VAL A 194 -7.55 13.14 -16.36
CA VAL A 194 -7.80 12.54 -17.70
C VAL A 194 -6.68 11.56 -18.05
N PHE A 195 -5.42 11.94 -17.87
CA PHE A 195 -4.26 11.09 -18.12
C PHE A 195 -4.34 9.79 -17.31
N GLY A 196 -4.61 9.88 -16.00
CA GLY A 196 -4.79 8.72 -15.14
C GLY A 196 -5.90 7.81 -15.64
N SER A 197 -7.05 8.38 -16.01
CA SER A 197 -8.20 7.64 -16.56
C SER A 197 -7.87 6.92 -17.87
N VAL A 198 -7.17 7.57 -18.78
CA VAL A 198 -6.72 6.96 -20.04
C VAL A 198 -5.80 5.78 -19.79
N ILE A 199 -4.82 5.92 -18.90
CA ILE A 199 -3.92 4.82 -18.56
C ILE A 199 -4.67 3.66 -17.88
N MET A 200 -5.64 3.94 -16.99
CA MET A 200 -6.49 2.90 -16.38
C MET A 200 -7.22 2.08 -17.45
N VAL A 201 -7.78 2.76 -18.45
CA VAL A 201 -8.49 2.09 -19.56
C VAL A 201 -7.52 1.29 -20.43
N ILE A 202 -6.34 1.83 -20.74
CA ILE A 202 -5.30 1.10 -21.49
C ILE A 202 -4.90 -0.17 -20.72
N CYS A 203 -4.67 -0.07 -19.41
CA CYS A 203 -4.35 -1.22 -18.56
C CYS A 203 -5.47 -2.27 -18.60
N LEU A 204 -6.73 -1.83 -18.53
CA LEU A 204 -7.88 -2.73 -18.67
C LEU A 204 -7.85 -3.47 -20.01
N LEU A 205 -7.66 -2.74 -21.12
CA LEU A 205 -7.62 -3.34 -22.46
C LEU A 205 -6.51 -4.37 -22.57
N VAL A 206 -5.31 -4.07 -22.03
CA VAL A 206 -4.20 -5.04 -21.98
C VAL A 206 -4.61 -6.30 -21.22
N VAL A 207 -5.21 -6.16 -20.04
CA VAL A 207 -5.66 -7.33 -19.25
C VAL A 207 -6.77 -8.10 -19.99
N LEU A 208 -7.72 -7.43 -20.62
CA LEU A 208 -8.82 -8.10 -21.29
C LEU A 208 -8.37 -8.89 -22.52
N PHE A 209 -7.48 -8.32 -23.33
CA PHE A 209 -7.07 -8.96 -24.59
C PHE A 209 -5.94 -9.96 -24.42
N PHE A 210 -4.97 -9.72 -23.52
CA PHE A 210 -3.76 -10.52 -23.44
C PHE A 210 -3.71 -11.48 -22.26
N VAL A 211 -4.43 -11.22 -21.15
CA VAL A 211 -4.49 -12.16 -20.03
C VAL A 211 -5.57 -13.21 -20.31
N LYS A 212 -5.21 -14.48 -20.26
CA LYS A 212 -6.19 -15.57 -20.38
C LYS A 212 -6.60 -16.03 -18.99
N GLU A 213 -7.84 -15.76 -18.61
CA GLU A 213 -8.43 -16.30 -17.41
C GLU A 213 -9.15 -17.61 -17.76
N PRO A 214 -8.87 -18.73 -17.05
CA PRO A 214 -9.57 -19.99 -17.27
C PRO A 214 -11.08 -19.83 -17.13
N ASP A 215 -11.86 -20.54 -17.96
CA ASP A 215 -13.31 -20.57 -17.83
C ASP A 215 -13.68 -21.09 -16.43
N SER A 216 -14.31 -20.27 -15.63
CA SER A 216 -14.65 -20.59 -14.23
C SER A 216 -15.91 -21.45 -14.08
N ARG A 217 -16.48 -21.91 -15.19
CA ARG A 217 -17.62 -22.85 -15.19
C ARG A 217 -17.22 -24.27 -14.83
N ILE A 218 -15.94 -24.53 -14.55
CA ILE A 218 -15.48 -25.79 -13.97
C ILE A 218 -16.21 -25.99 -12.63
N THR A 219 -16.98 -27.06 -12.54
CA THR A 219 -17.81 -27.38 -11.38
C THR A 219 -16.94 -27.51 -10.11
N LYS A 220 -17.52 -27.17 -8.95
CA LYS A 220 -16.86 -27.31 -7.64
C LYS A 220 -16.29 -28.72 -7.45
N GLU A 221 -16.89 -29.73 -8.05
CA GLU A 221 -16.45 -31.13 -8.06
C GLU A 221 -15.16 -31.35 -8.85
N GLU A 222 -15.00 -30.73 -10.01
CA GLU A 222 -13.74 -30.77 -10.77
C GLU A 222 -12.60 -30.06 -10.07
N SER A 223 -12.87 -28.93 -9.43
CA SER A 223 -11.84 -28.21 -8.66
C SER A 223 -11.34 -29.01 -7.44
N ILE A 224 -12.23 -29.76 -6.78
CA ILE A 224 -11.90 -30.69 -5.69
C ILE A 224 -11.12 -31.89 -6.27
N LYS A 225 -11.53 -32.44 -7.40
CA LYS A 225 -10.87 -33.56 -8.06
C LYS A 225 -9.44 -33.21 -8.49
N ILE A 226 -9.27 -32.03 -9.10
CA ILE A 226 -7.97 -31.47 -9.49
C ILE A 226 -7.06 -31.26 -8.27
N ARG A 227 -7.59 -30.77 -7.16
CA ARG A 227 -6.85 -30.59 -5.93
C ARG A 227 -6.40 -31.91 -5.32
N LEU A 228 -7.29 -32.91 -5.30
CA LEU A 228 -6.99 -34.25 -4.81
C LEU A 228 -5.96 -34.99 -5.68
N GLU A 229 -6.01 -34.81 -7.01
CA GLU A 229 -5.01 -35.35 -7.93
C GLU A 229 -3.65 -34.71 -7.74
N TYR A 230 -3.61 -33.39 -7.51
CA TYR A 230 -2.37 -32.65 -7.22
C TYR A 230 -1.75 -33.08 -5.88
N GLU A 231 -2.57 -33.22 -4.84
CA GLU A 231 -2.15 -33.73 -3.52
C GLU A 231 -1.64 -35.19 -3.60
N LYS A 232 -2.24 -36.02 -4.46
CA LYS A 232 -1.78 -37.41 -4.72
C LYS A 232 -0.49 -37.44 -5.52
N ALA A 233 -0.32 -36.57 -6.52
CA ALA A 233 0.84 -36.55 -7.38
C ALA A 233 2.11 -36.02 -6.69
N ASN A 234 1.97 -35.13 -5.72
CA ASN A 234 3.09 -34.48 -5.03
C ASN A 234 3.40 -35.05 -3.63
N GLY A 235 2.77 -36.16 -3.24
CA GLY A 235 3.12 -36.90 -2.02
C GLY A 235 2.88 -36.14 -0.70
N THR A 236 2.25 -34.98 -0.74
CA THR A 236 1.85 -34.23 0.45
C THR A 236 0.62 -34.91 1.05
N LYS A 237 0.82 -36.00 1.77
CA LYS A 237 -0.12 -36.39 2.81
C LYS A 237 -0.17 -35.24 3.79
N GLY A 238 -1.24 -34.45 3.73
CA GLY A 238 -1.59 -33.57 4.82
C GLY A 238 -1.82 -34.44 6.06
N GLU A 239 -0.77 -34.71 6.80
CA GLU A 239 -0.93 -35.04 8.20
C GLU A 239 -1.68 -33.88 8.81
N LYS A 240 -2.94 -34.11 9.14
CA LYS A 240 -3.61 -33.38 10.22
C LYS A 240 -2.84 -33.68 11.48
N GLN A 241 -1.66 -33.11 11.63
CA GLN A 241 -1.11 -32.92 12.96
C GLN A 241 -2.09 -31.99 13.66
N SER A 242 -2.87 -32.59 14.54
CA SER A 242 -3.57 -31.93 15.63
C SER A 242 -2.50 -31.29 16.52
N ILE A 243 -1.91 -30.18 16.02
CA ILE A 243 -1.05 -29.33 16.82
C ILE A 243 -2.00 -28.68 17.80
N LYS A 244 -1.95 -29.13 19.06
CA LYS A 244 -2.49 -28.42 20.22
C LYS A 244 -2.10 -26.96 20.01
N THR A 245 -3.08 -26.08 19.82
CA THR A 245 -2.91 -24.64 19.74
C THR A 245 -2.32 -24.14 21.06
N MET A 246 -1.02 -24.21 21.21
CA MET A 246 -0.33 -23.55 22.31
C MET A 246 -0.56 -22.06 22.15
N GLY A 247 -1.38 -21.49 23.03
CA GLY A 247 -1.63 -20.06 23.05
C GLY A 247 -0.32 -19.31 23.25
N LEU A 248 -0.21 -18.10 22.67
CA LEU A 248 0.91 -17.20 22.93
C LEU A 248 1.16 -17.06 24.43
N THR A 249 2.41 -17.12 24.85
CA THR A 249 2.82 -16.79 26.21
C THR A 249 2.47 -15.34 26.55
N LYS A 250 2.40 -15.01 27.84
CA LYS A 250 2.14 -13.62 28.28
C LYS A 250 3.18 -12.65 27.71
N GLY A 251 4.45 -13.08 27.58
CA GLY A 251 5.54 -12.28 27.01
C GLY A 251 5.38 -12.03 25.51
N GLU A 252 5.01 -13.05 24.74
CA GLU A 252 4.75 -12.96 23.31
C GLU A 252 3.52 -12.08 23.00
N LYS A 253 2.44 -12.22 23.76
CA LYS A 253 1.25 -11.34 23.68
C LYS A 253 1.63 -9.89 23.91
N LYS A 254 2.44 -9.62 24.93
CA LYS A 254 2.93 -8.27 25.23
C LYS A 254 3.77 -7.74 24.08
N SER A 255 4.71 -8.52 23.56
CA SER A 255 5.54 -8.14 22.42
C SER A 255 4.71 -7.88 21.17
N LEU A 256 3.69 -8.70 20.88
CA LEU A 256 2.78 -8.51 19.76
C LEU A 256 1.99 -7.19 19.88
N ILE A 257 1.41 -6.92 21.03
CA ILE A 257 0.63 -5.68 21.26
C ILE A 257 1.51 -4.45 21.04
N PHE A 258 2.71 -4.42 21.63
CA PHE A 258 3.63 -3.30 21.44
C PHE A 258 4.10 -3.17 19.99
N MET A 259 4.28 -4.28 19.27
CA MET A 259 4.63 -4.27 17.86
C MET A 259 3.49 -3.70 17.00
N LEU A 260 2.25 -4.10 17.26
CA LEU A 260 1.07 -3.59 16.53
C LEU A 260 0.84 -2.09 16.80
N ILE A 261 1.07 -1.63 18.04
CA ILE A 261 1.02 -0.19 18.39
C ILE A 261 2.17 0.57 17.68
N ALA A 262 3.37 0.00 17.62
CA ALA A 262 4.48 0.61 16.88
C ALA A 262 4.17 0.73 15.38
N LEU A 263 3.56 -0.30 14.79
CA LEU A 263 3.07 -0.28 13.41
C LEU A 263 1.99 0.78 13.20
N PHE A 264 1.07 0.90 14.14
CA PHE A 264 0.04 1.95 14.10
C PHE A 264 0.66 3.34 14.01
N PHE A 265 1.61 3.67 14.87
CA PHE A 265 2.29 4.98 14.83
C PHE A 265 3.12 5.18 13.57
N ASN A 266 3.81 4.13 13.08
CA ASN A 266 4.55 4.19 11.82
C ASN A 266 3.64 4.51 10.63
N SER A 267 2.56 3.73 10.47
CA SER A 267 1.61 3.92 9.36
C SER A 267 0.91 5.27 9.48
N ASN A 268 0.59 5.70 10.69
CA ASN A 268 -0.02 7.00 10.96
C ASN A 268 0.88 8.15 10.44
N ALA A 269 2.19 8.11 10.72
CA ALA A 269 3.13 9.10 10.21
C ALA A 269 3.27 9.05 8.68
N THR A 270 3.47 7.85 8.12
CA THR A 270 3.72 7.70 6.67
C THR A 270 2.49 8.06 5.83
N ASP A 271 1.30 7.67 6.27
CA ASP A 271 0.06 7.96 5.54
C ASP A 271 -0.32 9.44 5.65
N SER A 272 -0.02 10.08 6.79
CA SER A 272 -0.19 11.53 6.96
C SER A 272 0.72 12.32 6.02
N ILE A 273 1.97 11.89 5.84
CA ILE A 273 2.88 12.50 4.85
C ILE A 273 2.33 12.32 3.44
N ASN A 274 1.93 11.12 3.07
CA ASN A 274 1.39 10.84 1.75
C ASN A 274 0.15 11.67 1.43
N THR A 275 -0.69 11.93 2.43
CA THR A 275 -1.92 12.73 2.28
C THR A 275 -1.66 14.23 2.20
N TYR A 276 -0.76 14.76 3.04
CA TYR A 276 -0.63 16.21 3.23
C TYR A 276 0.67 16.82 2.72
N PHE A 277 1.62 16.02 2.24
CA PHE A 277 2.90 16.56 1.76
C PHE A 277 2.71 17.51 0.58
N THR A 278 1.85 17.17 -0.39
CA THR A 278 1.57 18.05 -1.54
C THR A 278 0.99 19.39 -1.06
N THR A 279 0.06 19.34 -0.10
CA THR A 279 -0.51 20.55 0.53
C THR A 279 0.56 21.39 1.23
N PHE A 280 1.43 20.76 2.02
CA PHE A 280 2.56 21.43 2.67
C PHE A 280 3.48 22.09 1.64
N ALA A 281 3.91 21.34 0.63
CA ALA A 281 4.88 21.80 -0.36
C ALA A 281 4.34 22.97 -1.20
N THR A 282 3.05 22.94 -1.56
CA THR A 282 2.42 24.04 -2.32
C THR A 282 2.20 25.27 -1.45
N SER A 283 1.83 25.10 -0.17
CA SER A 283 1.48 26.22 0.71
C SER A 283 2.71 26.88 1.35
N GLU A 284 3.71 26.09 1.78
CA GLU A 284 4.86 26.60 2.57
C GLU A 284 6.13 26.79 1.72
N LEU A 285 6.31 25.98 0.67
CA LEU A 285 7.52 26.05 -0.17
C LEU A 285 7.29 26.71 -1.53
N GLY A 286 6.04 27.04 -1.87
CA GLY A 286 5.70 27.63 -3.16
C GLY A 286 5.90 26.66 -4.35
N PHE A 287 5.91 25.36 -4.11
CA PHE A 287 6.02 24.36 -5.18
C PHE A 287 4.75 24.34 -6.04
N THR A 288 4.90 23.98 -7.31
CA THR A 288 3.73 23.58 -8.10
C THR A 288 3.22 22.23 -7.60
N GLU A 289 1.95 21.92 -7.83
CA GLU A 289 1.37 20.62 -7.49
C GLU A 289 2.16 19.46 -8.14
N ALA A 290 2.64 19.68 -9.37
CA ALA A 290 3.44 18.73 -10.12
C ALA A 290 4.83 18.51 -9.49
N ASP A 291 5.49 19.57 -8.97
CA ASP A 291 6.77 19.46 -8.30
C ASP A 291 6.63 18.72 -6.95
N ALA A 292 5.60 19.09 -6.18
CA ALA A 292 5.29 18.44 -4.91
C ALA A 292 5.01 16.94 -5.08
N SER A 293 4.23 16.58 -6.10
CA SER A 293 3.95 15.18 -6.45
C SER A 293 5.22 14.43 -6.87
N LEU A 294 6.13 15.07 -7.62
CA LEU A 294 7.42 14.48 -8.00
C LEU A 294 8.28 14.15 -6.77
N VAL A 295 8.29 15.01 -5.75
CA VAL A 295 9.05 14.77 -4.50
C VAL A 295 8.52 13.53 -3.77
N ILE A 296 7.20 13.30 -3.74
CA ILE A 296 6.62 12.07 -3.17
C ILE A 296 7.10 10.84 -3.97
N THR A 297 7.26 10.96 -5.29
CA THR A 297 7.78 9.85 -6.10
C THR A 297 9.21 9.51 -5.75
N LEU A 298 10.04 10.51 -5.52
CA LEU A 298 11.43 10.28 -5.10
C LEU A 298 11.47 9.49 -3.79
N PHE A 299 10.57 9.80 -2.85
CA PHE A 299 10.42 9.03 -1.61
C PHE A 299 10.01 7.57 -1.89
N ALA A 300 8.98 7.36 -2.73
CA ALA A 300 8.54 6.02 -3.08
C ALA A 300 9.61 5.22 -3.83
N ALA A 301 10.29 5.83 -4.80
CA ALA A 301 11.40 5.21 -5.53
C ALA A 301 12.58 4.85 -4.60
N ALA A 302 12.94 5.74 -3.68
CA ALA A 302 13.96 5.49 -2.68
C ALA A 302 13.57 4.33 -1.75
N THR A 303 12.29 4.19 -1.39
CA THR A 303 11.78 3.06 -0.60
C THR A 303 11.93 1.73 -1.36
N VAL A 304 11.66 1.71 -2.66
CA VAL A 304 11.86 0.52 -3.50
C VAL A 304 13.34 0.15 -3.58
N ILE A 305 14.21 1.12 -3.80
CA ILE A 305 15.67 0.90 -3.83
C ILE A 305 16.17 0.40 -2.47
N GLY A 306 15.66 0.97 -1.38
CA GLY A 306 15.98 0.58 -0.01
C GLY A 306 15.51 -0.83 0.38
N ALA A 307 14.56 -1.43 -0.34
CA ALA A 307 14.00 -2.74 0.00
C ALA A 307 15.04 -3.86 -0.02
N ILE A 308 15.97 -3.85 -1.00
CA ILE A 308 17.02 -4.88 -1.12
C ILE A 308 17.99 -4.83 0.07
N PRO A 309 18.63 -3.68 0.40
CA PRO A 309 19.49 -3.62 1.57
C PRO A 309 18.72 -3.85 2.89
N ALA A 310 17.46 -3.41 2.99
CA ALA A 310 16.62 -3.61 4.16
C ALA A 310 16.45 -5.08 4.55
N GLY A 311 16.19 -5.94 3.56
CA GLY A 311 16.07 -7.39 3.78
C GLY A 311 17.39 -8.02 4.25
N LYS A 312 18.52 -7.66 3.59
CA LYS A 312 19.85 -8.16 3.97
C LYS A 312 20.29 -7.70 5.36
N LEU A 313 20.06 -6.43 5.69
CA LEU A 313 20.38 -5.87 7.01
C LEU A 313 19.52 -6.50 8.11
N GLY A 314 18.22 -6.74 7.84
CA GLY A 314 17.33 -7.42 8.78
C GLY A 314 17.77 -8.86 9.08
N GLN A 315 18.30 -9.58 8.09
CA GLN A 315 18.87 -10.91 8.29
C GLN A 315 20.21 -10.87 9.05
N LYS A 316 21.09 -9.90 8.74
CA LYS A 316 22.44 -9.83 9.30
C LYS A 316 22.48 -9.27 10.72
N PHE A 317 21.74 -8.21 11.00
CA PHE A 317 21.81 -7.47 12.28
C PHE A 317 20.59 -7.69 13.19
N GLY A 318 19.61 -8.45 12.72
CA GLY A 318 18.32 -8.64 13.37
C GLY A 318 17.26 -7.65 12.89
N ARG A 319 16.03 -8.12 12.76
CA ARG A 319 14.91 -7.31 12.21
C ARG A 319 14.55 -6.14 13.10
N LYS A 320 14.49 -6.36 14.42
CA LYS A 320 14.19 -5.31 15.40
C LYS A 320 15.17 -4.15 15.32
N LYS A 321 16.48 -4.42 15.30
CA LYS A 321 17.52 -3.39 15.21
C LYS A 321 17.44 -2.61 13.89
N THR A 322 17.18 -3.31 12.79
CA THR A 322 17.03 -2.69 11.46
C THR A 322 15.81 -1.77 11.42
N ILE A 323 14.66 -2.18 11.97
CA ILE A 323 13.46 -1.34 12.09
C ILE A 323 13.76 -0.09 12.93
N MET A 324 14.36 -0.27 14.10
CA MET A 324 14.66 0.84 15.00
C MET A 324 15.64 1.83 14.35
N SER A 325 16.68 1.37 13.63
CA SER A 325 17.60 2.24 12.91
C SER A 325 16.89 3.05 11.82
N GLY A 326 15.91 2.44 11.12
CA GLY A 326 15.06 3.14 10.16
C GLY A 326 14.29 4.30 10.79
N TRP A 327 13.58 4.05 11.88
CA TRP A 327 12.82 5.10 12.57
C TRP A 327 13.70 6.19 13.18
N ILE A 328 14.85 5.84 13.80
CA ILE A 328 15.79 6.82 14.34
C ILE A 328 16.27 7.75 13.21
N GLY A 329 16.67 7.18 12.08
CA GLY A 329 17.16 7.96 10.95
C GLY A 329 16.11 8.90 10.38
N VAL A 330 14.87 8.43 10.16
CA VAL A 330 13.78 9.28 9.66
C VAL A 330 13.42 10.36 10.67
N LEU A 331 13.35 10.03 11.96
CA LEU A 331 13.07 10.99 13.03
C LEU A 331 14.11 12.11 13.04
N VAL A 332 15.40 11.79 12.99
CA VAL A 332 16.48 12.76 12.97
C VAL A 332 16.41 13.64 11.73
N LEU A 333 16.22 13.07 10.55
CA LEU A 333 16.13 13.82 9.30
C LEU A 333 14.93 14.79 9.27
N PHE A 334 13.76 14.34 9.74
CA PHE A 334 12.56 15.17 9.73
C PHE A 334 12.62 16.27 10.79
N LEU A 335 13.16 15.99 11.98
CA LEU A 335 13.41 17.02 12.98
C LEU A 335 14.43 18.03 12.51
N ALA A 336 15.54 17.59 11.92
CA ALA A 336 16.55 18.47 11.36
C ALA A 336 15.95 19.40 10.30
N TYR A 337 15.11 18.84 9.41
CA TYR A 337 14.41 19.64 8.41
C TYR A 337 13.42 20.62 9.04
N ALA A 338 12.61 20.19 10.00
CA ALA A 338 11.67 21.07 10.70
C ALA A 338 12.35 22.26 11.40
N LEU A 339 13.55 22.03 11.97
CA LEU A 339 14.31 23.07 12.68
C LEU A 339 15.05 24.03 11.74
N THR A 340 15.64 23.49 10.67
CA THR A 340 16.49 24.29 9.77
C THR A 340 15.70 24.98 8.65
N LYS A 341 14.58 24.37 8.23
CA LYS A 341 13.77 24.77 7.06
C LYS A 341 14.60 24.95 5.79
N TRP A 342 15.72 24.23 5.70
CA TRP A 342 16.67 24.34 4.60
C TRP A 342 16.27 23.41 3.45
N ASN A 343 15.86 23.98 2.30
CA ASN A 343 15.31 23.23 1.18
C ASN A 343 16.19 22.07 0.66
N PRO A 344 17.53 22.15 0.56
CA PRO A 344 18.33 21.00 0.18
C PRO A 344 18.21 19.82 1.15
N LEU A 345 18.01 20.08 2.45
CA LEU A 345 17.79 19.03 3.44
C LEU A 345 16.46 18.29 3.24
N LEU A 346 15.45 18.94 2.64
CA LEU A 346 14.20 18.27 2.26
C LEU A 346 14.46 17.11 1.29
N TYR A 347 15.23 17.34 0.22
CA TYR A 347 15.54 16.28 -0.75
C TYR A 347 16.35 15.16 -0.14
N ILE A 348 17.31 15.49 0.75
CA ILE A 348 18.08 14.49 1.52
C ILE A 348 17.12 13.71 2.43
N ALA A 349 16.22 14.38 3.15
CA ALA A 349 15.27 13.75 4.06
C ALA A 349 14.28 12.83 3.28
N ILE A 350 13.87 13.24 2.10
CA ILE A 350 12.98 12.45 1.24
C ILE A 350 13.69 11.19 0.71
N VAL A 351 14.88 11.33 0.13
CA VAL A 351 15.59 10.17 -0.46
C VAL A 351 16.11 9.23 0.63
N CYS A 352 16.84 9.75 1.61
CA CYS A 352 17.33 8.93 2.71
C CYS A 352 16.19 8.40 3.58
N GLY A 353 15.15 9.22 3.82
CA GLY A 353 13.95 8.82 4.55
C GLY A 353 13.21 7.68 3.88
N GLY A 354 13.07 7.70 2.54
CA GLY A 354 12.50 6.59 1.78
C GLY A 354 13.26 5.28 1.98
N ILE A 355 14.62 5.32 1.89
CA ILE A 355 15.46 4.15 2.14
C ILE A 355 15.29 3.64 3.58
N LEU A 356 15.25 4.54 4.55
CA LEU A 356 15.10 4.20 5.97
C LEU A 356 13.70 3.64 6.29
N ILE A 357 12.65 4.13 5.63
CA ILE A 357 11.30 3.55 5.74
C ILE A 357 11.25 2.15 5.14
N ALA A 358 12.03 1.84 4.09
CA ALA A 358 12.15 0.47 3.60
C ALA A 358 12.70 -0.49 4.67
N PHE A 359 13.63 -0.03 5.54
CA PHE A 359 14.12 -0.84 6.66
C PHE A 359 12.99 -1.25 7.61
N VAL A 360 12.01 -0.39 7.76
CA VAL A 360 10.81 -0.66 8.56
C VAL A 360 9.86 -1.60 7.81
N THR A 361 9.39 -1.20 6.63
CA THR A 361 8.31 -1.90 5.92
C THR A 361 8.66 -3.34 5.54
N ILE A 362 9.91 -3.59 5.14
CA ILE A 362 10.36 -4.94 4.74
C ILE A 362 10.48 -5.88 5.94
N ASN A 363 10.82 -5.37 7.13
CA ASN A 363 11.12 -6.21 8.29
C ASN A 363 9.95 -6.34 9.28
N THR A 364 8.92 -5.48 9.21
CA THR A 364 7.82 -5.47 10.20
C THR A 364 6.88 -6.65 10.07
N LEU A 365 6.38 -6.98 8.87
CA LEU A 365 5.49 -8.12 8.69
C LEU A 365 6.17 -9.45 9.06
N PRO A 366 7.39 -9.76 8.59
CA PRO A 366 8.10 -10.95 9.04
C PRO A 366 8.29 -11.02 10.56
N LEU A 367 8.59 -9.90 11.22
CA LEU A 367 8.73 -9.86 12.68
C LEU A 367 7.42 -10.21 13.40
N VAL A 368 6.29 -9.67 12.93
CA VAL A 368 4.95 -10.01 13.45
C VAL A 368 4.64 -11.49 13.29
N LEU A 369 4.97 -12.07 12.13
CA LEU A 369 4.74 -13.48 11.85
C LEU A 369 5.62 -14.40 12.71
N GLU A 370 6.86 -14.01 12.99
CA GLU A 370 7.76 -14.77 13.87
C GLU A 370 7.29 -14.77 15.33
N ILE A 371 6.71 -13.68 15.83
CA ILE A 371 6.06 -13.64 17.15
C ILE A 371 4.88 -14.62 17.19
N GLY A 372 4.14 -14.74 16.09
CA GLY A 372 2.94 -15.55 16.00
C GLY A 372 3.15 -17.05 15.78
N GLY A 373 4.33 -17.42 15.30
CA GLY A 373 4.62 -18.76 14.82
C GLY A 373 4.02 -19.04 13.42
N LEU A 374 4.68 -19.96 12.70
CA LEU A 374 4.34 -20.28 11.29
C LEU A 374 2.93 -20.86 11.09
N ASP A 375 2.33 -21.40 12.14
CA ASP A 375 1.01 -22.06 12.08
C ASP A 375 -0.16 -21.06 11.99
N ARG A 376 0.08 -19.76 12.21
CA ARG A 376 -0.96 -18.73 12.32
C ARG A 376 -0.73 -17.53 11.41
N VAL A 377 -0.04 -17.73 10.29
CA VAL A 377 0.32 -16.67 9.35
C VAL A 377 -0.87 -15.78 8.96
N GLY A 378 -2.03 -16.38 8.64
CA GLY A 378 -3.24 -15.63 8.28
C GLY A 378 -3.76 -14.70 9.40
N THR A 379 -3.80 -15.20 10.64
CA THR A 379 -4.27 -14.43 11.79
C THR A 379 -3.35 -13.23 12.08
N PHE A 380 -2.04 -13.46 12.08
CA PHE A 380 -1.06 -12.40 12.38
C PHE A 380 -0.92 -11.38 11.24
N THR A 381 -1.06 -11.82 9.99
CA THR A 381 -1.21 -10.92 8.84
C THR A 381 -2.48 -10.08 8.98
N GLY A 382 -3.58 -10.66 9.46
CA GLY A 382 -4.80 -9.94 9.77
C GLY A 382 -4.59 -8.85 10.84
N TYR A 383 -3.90 -9.16 11.95
CA TYR A 383 -3.57 -8.16 12.98
C TYR A 383 -2.66 -7.05 12.45
N TYR A 384 -1.66 -7.40 11.62
CA TYR A 384 -0.79 -6.44 10.95
C TYR A 384 -1.62 -5.43 10.12
N TYR A 385 -2.49 -5.92 9.25
CA TYR A 385 -3.32 -5.04 8.41
C TYR A 385 -4.36 -4.27 9.23
N THR A 386 -4.92 -4.84 10.29
CA THR A 386 -5.83 -4.10 11.18
C THR A 386 -5.12 -2.91 11.81
N ALA A 387 -3.88 -3.08 12.29
CA ALA A 387 -3.11 -1.99 12.87
C ALA A 387 -2.78 -0.90 11.84
N THR A 388 -2.31 -1.29 10.65
CA THR A 388 -1.95 -0.33 9.59
C THR A 388 -3.17 0.41 9.04
N PHE A 389 -4.27 -0.26 8.73
CA PHE A 389 -5.50 0.39 8.25
C PHE A 389 -6.13 1.29 9.31
N SER A 390 -6.12 0.89 10.58
CA SER A 390 -6.60 1.78 11.66
C SER A 390 -5.78 3.06 11.72
N ALA A 391 -4.48 2.98 11.48
CA ALA A 391 -3.60 4.15 11.43
C ALA A 391 -3.89 5.04 10.21
N SER A 392 -4.11 4.44 9.04
CA SER A 392 -4.47 5.17 7.81
C SER A 392 -5.82 5.91 7.94
N ILE A 393 -6.71 5.42 8.82
CA ILE A 393 -7.96 6.11 9.16
C ILE A 393 -7.70 7.29 10.13
N VAL A 394 -6.93 7.04 11.18
CA VAL A 394 -6.76 8.01 12.27
C VAL A 394 -5.77 9.13 11.90
N GLY A 395 -4.69 8.82 11.19
CA GLY A 395 -3.60 9.74 10.90
C GLY A 395 -4.01 11.02 10.19
N PRO A 396 -4.63 10.96 9.00
CA PRO A 396 -5.05 12.15 8.28
C PRO A 396 -6.03 13.04 9.05
N VAL A 397 -6.93 12.43 9.86
CA VAL A 397 -7.88 13.17 10.70
C VAL A 397 -7.15 13.92 11.81
N LEU A 398 -6.20 13.29 12.50
CA LEU A 398 -5.41 13.94 13.55
C LEU A 398 -4.54 15.08 13.00
N VAL A 399 -3.91 14.88 11.85
CA VAL A 399 -3.09 15.94 11.22
C VAL A 399 -3.98 17.09 10.74
N GLY A 400 -5.13 16.79 10.14
CA GLY A 400 -6.11 17.81 9.77
C GLY A 400 -6.56 18.63 10.97
N GLY A 401 -6.89 17.97 12.08
CA GLY A 401 -7.24 18.63 13.34
C GLY A 401 -6.10 19.48 13.92
N MET A 402 -4.86 19.02 13.79
CA MET A 402 -3.68 19.79 14.21
C MET A 402 -3.50 21.04 13.35
N PHE A 403 -3.73 20.97 12.04
CA PHE A 403 -3.73 22.16 11.16
C PHE A 403 -4.80 23.18 11.60
N ASP A 404 -6.01 22.72 11.91
CA ASP A 404 -7.07 23.58 12.40
C ASP A 404 -6.73 24.22 13.74
N LEU A 405 -6.12 23.48 14.67
CA LEU A 405 -5.61 24.03 15.93
C LEU A 405 -4.56 25.12 15.72
N THR A 406 -3.61 24.92 14.79
CA THR A 406 -2.61 25.94 14.47
C THR A 406 -3.27 27.20 13.90
N LYS A 407 -4.30 27.04 13.05
CA LYS A 407 -5.12 28.15 12.52
C LYS A 407 -5.79 28.97 13.64
N LEU A 408 -6.35 28.28 14.63
CA LEU A 408 -7.01 28.95 15.78
C LEU A 408 -6.03 29.64 16.72
N MET A 409 -4.79 29.11 16.84
CA MET A 409 -3.75 29.67 17.72
C MET A 409 -2.96 30.82 17.08
N THR A 410 -2.97 30.93 15.75
CA THR A 410 -2.25 31.97 15.01
C THR A 410 -3.11 33.25 14.96
N PRO A 411 -2.58 34.44 15.36
CA PRO A 411 -3.32 35.70 15.33
C PRO A 411 -3.81 36.09 13.92
N THR A 412 -3.09 35.66 12.87
CA THR A 412 -3.44 35.91 11.46
C THR A 412 -4.48 34.94 10.93
N GLY A 413 -4.82 33.87 11.67
CA GLY A 413 -5.72 32.80 11.20
C GLY A 413 -5.12 31.91 10.09
N GLU A 414 -3.80 31.95 9.94
CA GLU A 414 -3.09 31.13 8.94
C GLU A 414 -2.78 29.75 9.49
N VAL A 415 -2.87 28.75 8.59
CA VAL A 415 -2.54 27.36 8.93
C VAL A 415 -1.02 27.17 8.89
N ASN A 416 -0.45 26.60 9.93
CA ASN A 416 0.96 26.25 9.97
C ASN A 416 1.17 24.79 9.54
N TYR A 417 1.48 24.56 8.26
CA TYR A 417 1.72 23.21 7.71
C TYR A 417 3.04 22.58 8.16
N TRP A 418 4.00 23.36 8.72
CA TRP A 418 5.21 22.84 9.33
C TRP A 418 4.91 21.89 10.49
N SER A 419 3.75 21.99 11.10
CA SER A 419 3.28 21.08 12.14
C SER A 419 3.27 19.61 11.68
N LEU A 420 3.16 19.31 10.38
CA LEU A 420 3.32 17.96 9.82
C LEU A 420 4.71 17.36 10.17
N PHE A 421 5.76 18.18 10.06
CA PHE A 421 7.15 17.77 10.39
C PHE A 421 7.46 17.80 11.89
N ILE A 422 6.50 18.14 12.73
CA ILE A 422 6.55 17.94 14.19
C ILE A 422 5.77 16.66 14.55
N TYR A 423 4.60 16.48 13.96
CA TYR A 423 3.74 15.34 14.21
C TYR A 423 4.38 14.00 13.83
N CYS A 424 4.95 13.90 12.63
CA CYS A 424 5.53 12.66 12.14
C CYS A 424 6.72 12.18 12.99
N PRO A 425 7.69 13.01 13.37
CA PRO A 425 8.73 12.64 14.35
C PRO A 425 8.18 12.17 15.70
N ILE A 426 7.12 12.78 16.21
CA ILE A 426 6.48 12.32 17.45
C ILE A 426 5.94 10.91 17.28
N CYS A 427 5.26 10.62 16.18
CA CYS A 427 4.78 9.27 15.87
C CYS A 427 5.93 8.25 15.77
N PHE A 428 7.03 8.59 15.08
CA PHE A 428 8.21 7.72 15.00
C PHE A 428 8.88 7.51 16.36
N ALA A 429 8.93 8.53 17.21
CA ALA A 429 9.42 8.41 18.58
C ALA A 429 8.54 7.45 19.42
N LEU A 430 7.22 7.57 19.32
CA LEU A 430 6.28 6.65 19.97
C LEU A 430 6.42 5.23 19.44
N ALA A 431 6.61 5.05 18.13
CA ALA A 431 6.89 3.75 17.53
C ALA A 431 8.18 3.14 18.10
N LEU A 432 9.25 3.92 18.23
CA LEU A 432 10.51 3.50 18.85
C LEU A 432 10.33 3.08 20.31
N LEU A 433 9.60 3.87 21.10
CA LEU A 433 9.30 3.54 22.49
C LEU A 433 8.53 2.22 22.60
N CYS A 434 7.54 2.00 21.75
CA CYS A 434 6.81 0.73 21.71
C CYS A 434 7.71 -0.42 21.27
N MET A 435 8.54 -0.25 20.24
CA MET A 435 9.45 -1.28 19.76
C MET A 435 10.49 -1.65 20.80
N SER A 436 10.92 -0.74 21.65
CA SER A 436 11.88 -1.04 22.74
C SER A 436 11.34 -2.14 23.68
N GLN A 437 10.02 -2.20 23.87
CA GLN A 437 9.33 -3.19 24.70
C GLN A 437 9.15 -4.56 24.04
N VAL A 438 9.35 -4.66 22.72
CA VAL A 438 9.26 -5.93 21.98
C VAL A 438 10.50 -6.78 22.30
N LYS A 439 10.30 -7.93 22.91
CA LYS A 439 11.39 -8.84 23.33
C LYS A 439 11.42 -10.16 22.55
N HIS A 440 10.37 -10.47 21.79
CA HIS A 440 10.19 -11.73 21.05
C HIS A 440 10.10 -11.44 19.55
N GLY A 441 10.36 -12.47 18.72
CA GLY A 441 10.20 -12.37 17.25
C GLY A 441 11.49 -12.09 16.49
N GLU A 442 12.66 -11.99 17.16
CA GLU A 442 13.93 -12.10 16.43
C GLU A 442 14.18 -13.61 16.18
N SER A 443 14.27 -13.98 14.90
CA SER A 443 14.78 -15.30 14.54
C SER A 443 16.16 -15.41 15.17
N GLN A 444 16.32 -16.32 16.11
CA GLN A 444 17.65 -16.76 16.49
C GLN A 444 18.25 -17.31 15.19
N THR A 445 19.30 -16.71 14.71
CA THR A 445 20.18 -17.35 13.74
C THR A 445 20.53 -18.69 14.37
N ILE A 446 19.93 -19.78 13.85
CA ILE A 446 20.32 -21.12 14.28
C ILE A 446 21.80 -21.16 13.98
N SER A 447 22.64 -21.16 15.01
CA SER A 447 24.07 -21.20 14.82
C SER A 447 24.40 -22.50 14.08
N GLN A 448 25.43 -22.50 13.27
CA GLN A 448 25.87 -23.69 12.54
C GLN A 448 26.06 -24.87 13.51
N GLU A 449 26.54 -24.59 14.74
CA GLU A 449 26.60 -25.55 15.87
C GLU A 449 25.26 -26.17 16.25
N THR A 450 24.15 -25.42 16.18
CA THR A 450 22.82 -25.94 16.50
C THR A 450 22.29 -26.80 15.34
N ILE A 451 22.60 -26.45 14.11
CA ILE A 451 22.27 -27.27 12.92
C ILE A 451 23.03 -28.58 12.96
N ASP A 452 24.30 -28.53 13.35
CA ASP A 452 25.16 -29.72 13.42
C ASP A 452 24.72 -30.64 14.57
N LYS A 453 24.31 -30.12 15.74
CA LYS A 453 23.71 -30.91 16.84
C LYS A 453 22.36 -31.55 16.46
N ILE A 454 21.49 -30.83 15.71
CA ILE A 454 20.22 -31.39 15.22
C ILE A 454 20.49 -32.50 14.19
N LYS A 455 21.56 -32.42 13.41
CA LYS A 455 21.96 -33.49 12.48
C LYS A 455 22.49 -34.71 13.21
N GLU A 456 23.33 -34.52 14.22
CA GLU A 456 23.85 -35.58 15.06
C GLU A 456 22.73 -36.33 15.85
N GLU A 457 21.73 -35.59 16.36
CA GLU A 457 20.56 -36.21 17.06
C GLU A 457 19.59 -36.94 16.11
N ASN A 458 19.64 -36.71 14.80
CA ASN A 458 18.79 -37.41 13.82
C ASN A 458 19.52 -38.55 13.09
N GLU A 459 20.82 -38.78 13.35
CA GLU A 459 21.61 -39.88 12.81
C GLU A 459 21.77 -41.05 13.77
N ASP A 460 21.33 -40.90 15.06
CA ASP A 460 21.19 -41.96 16.06
C ASP A 460 19.72 -42.44 16.13
#